data_b24f6bdf0e4fc811d8737a1cf68a3a07
#
_entry.id   b24f6bdf0e4fc811d8737a1cf68a3a07
#
_cell.length_a   1.000
_cell.length_b   1.000
_cell.length_c   1.000
_cell.angle_alpha   90.00
_cell.angle_beta   90.00
_cell.angle_gamma   90.00
#
_symmetry.space_group_name_H-M   'P 1'
#
loop_
_entity.id
_entity.type
_entity.pdbx_description
1 polymer ?
#
loop_
_entity_poly.entity_id
_entity_poly.type
_entity_poly.pdbx_seq_one_letter_code
_entity_poly.pdbx_strand_id
1 'polypeptide(L)'
;MRQNLKNSRLRLGAVAVEMAVCAPFLFLMVVGLLELSRMTQVQQILTNAAREGARLAAQGLIINSTGSSTQIFVNSGTPSVQSMVKDTIARAGLTNTNVIVNFQTLTGTPVTEPYLATKGQQFLITVTIPYADVNTINFNLFSPSSLTSKATMVSLVDDPFTINTSLPTN
;
A
#
# COMPACT_ATOMS: atom_id res chain seq x y z
N MET A 1 9.80 60.11 -31.74
CA MET A 1 9.34 58.71 -31.88
C MET A 1 10.40 57.63 -31.57
N ARG A 2 11.72 57.86 -31.79
CA ARG A 2 12.81 56.88 -31.53
C ARG A 2 13.15 56.60 -30.04
N GLN A 3 12.88 57.51 -29.10
CA GLN A 3 13.19 57.34 -27.67
C GLN A 3 12.24 56.35 -26.98
N ASN A 4 10.96 56.24 -27.38
CA ASN A 4 10.00 55.31 -26.80
C ASN A 4 10.34 53.81 -27.09
N LEU A 5 10.92 53.53 -28.26
CA LEU A 5 11.31 52.20 -28.67
C LEU A 5 12.57 51.70 -27.90
N LYS A 6 13.46 52.59 -27.49
CA LYS A 6 14.65 52.23 -26.69
C LYS A 6 14.31 51.88 -25.25
N ASN A 7 13.34 52.62 -24.66
CA ASN A 7 12.87 52.36 -23.30
C ASN A 7 12.04 51.05 -23.19
N SER A 8 11.30 50.69 -24.24
CA SER A 8 10.56 49.40 -24.24
C SER A 8 11.49 48.17 -24.32
N ARG A 9 12.57 48.28 -25.10
CA ARG A 9 13.57 47.16 -25.18
C ARG A 9 14.35 46.97 -23.89
N LEU A 10 14.66 48.03 -23.16
CA LEU A 10 15.33 47.94 -21.85
C LEU A 10 14.41 47.32 -20.79
N ARG A 11 13.12 47.61 -20.80
CA ARG A 11 12.10 47.00 -19.92
C ARG A 11 11.92 45.50 -20.22
N LEU A 12 11.90 45.10 -21.48
CA LEU A 12 11.82 43.71 -21.89
C LEU A 12 13.07 42.92 -21.44
N GLY A 13 14.25 43.52 -21.49
CA GLY A 13 15.48 42.90 -20.99
C GLY A 13 15.47 42.69 -19.48
N ALA A 14 14.96 43.62 -18.67
CA ALA A 14 14.84 43.50 -17.25
C ALA A 14 13.86 42.37 -16.86
N VAL A 15 12.68 42.32 -17.49
CA VAL A 15 11.70 41.25 -17.29
C VAL A 15 12.27 39.87 -17.66
N ALA A 16 13.06 39.76 -18.72
CA ALA A 16 13.68 38.51 -19.13
C ALA A 16 14.69 38.00 -18.08
N VAL A 17 15.45 38.91 -17.46
CA VAL A 17 16.37 38.53 -16.37
C VAL A 17 15.62 38.09 -15.12
N GLU A 18 14.56 38.78 -14.73
CA GLU A 18 13.69 38.38 -13.60
C GLU A 18 13.10 36.99 -13.84
N MET A 19 12.56 36.73 -15.05
CA MET A 19 12.05 35.41 -15.41
C MET A 19 13.14 34.34 -15.40
N ALA A 20 14.34 34.64 -15.86
CA ALA A 20 15.46 33.69 -15.86
C ALA A 20 15.90 33.28 -14.45
N VAL A 21 15.76 34.18 -13.47
CA VAL A 21 16.04 33.87 -12.05
C VAL A 21 14.90 33.10 -11.40
N CYS A 22 13.64 33.44 -11.72
CA CYS A 22 12.48 32.78 -11.12
C CYS A 22 12.16 31.41 -11.73
N ALA A 23 12.46 31.22 -13.04
CA ALA A 23 12.11 30.00 -13.77
C ALA A 23 12.68 28.70 -13.13
N PRO A 24 13.96 28.62 -12.73
CA PRO A 24 14.49 27.39 -12.11
C PRO A 24 13.83 27.09 -10.78
N PHE A 25 13.45 28.11 -9.99
CA PHE A 25 12.74 27.91 -8.73
C PHE A 25 11.32 27.38 -8.98
N LEU A 26 10.59 27.96 -9.92
CA LEU A 26 9.26 27.46 -10.31
C LEU A 26 9.33 26.04 -10.86
N PHE A 27 10.35 25.73 -11.65
CA PHE A 27 10.55 24.37 -12.16
C PHE A 27 10.75 23.36 -11.04
N LEU A 28 11.63 23.65 -10.06
CA LEU A 28 11.84 22.78 -8.90
C LEU A 28 10.56 22.60 -8.09
N MET A 29 9.76 23.65 -7.94
CA MET A 29 8.48 23.57 -7.24
C MET A 29 7.50 22.64 -7.95
N VAL A 30 7.39 22.73 -9.28
CA VAL A 30 6.53 21.84 -10.08
C VAL A 30 7.00 20.38 -9.97
N VAL A 31 8.29 20.12 -10.09
CA VAL A 31 8.86 18.77 -9.95
C VAL A 31 8.57 18.21 -8.56
N GLY A 32 8.76 19.00 -7.50
CA GLY A 32 8.44 18.58 -6.13
C GLY A 32 6.96 18.22 -5.93
N LEU A 33 6.04 18.98 -6.53
CA LEU A 33 4.60 18.70 -6.49
C LEU A 33 4.26 17.40 -7.23
N LEU A 34 4.90 17.12 -8.37
CA LEU A 34 4.69 15.87 -9.11
C LEU A 34 5.18 14.65 -8.30
N GLU A 35 6.33 14.75 -7.65
CA GLU A 35 6.87 13.69 -6.81
C GLU A 35 5.97 13.43 -5.60
N LEU A 36 5.48 14.47 -4.92
CA LEU A 36 4.55 14.35 -3.80
C LEU A 36 3.20 13.73 -4.23
N SER A 37 2.68 14.14 -5.39
CA SER A 37 1.45 13.58 -5.95
C SER A 37 1.59 12.07 -6.20
N ARG A 38 2.72 11.65 -6.77
CA ARG A 38 3.02 10.22 -7.00
C ARG A 38 3.09 9.44 -5.70
N MET A 39 3.79 9.98 -4.71
CA MET A 39 3.93 9.37 -3.38
C MET A 39 2.55 9.14 -2.72
N THR A 40 1.67 10.13 -2.80
CA THR A 40 0.30 10.03 -2.27
C THR A 40 -0.51 8.96 -3.00
N GLN A 41 -0.40 8.88 -4.32
CA GLN A 41 -1.06 7.85 -5.12
C GLN A 41 -0.60 6.44 -4.72
N VAL A 42 0.71 6.23 -4.59
CA VAL A 42 1.28 4.94 -4.17
C VAL A 42 0.80 4.58 -2.76
N GLN A 43 0.77 5.55 -1.84
CA GLN A 43 0.28 5.33 -0.47
C GLN A 43 -1.19 4.89 -0.44
N GLN A 44 -2.04 5.43 -1.30
CA GLN A 44 -3.44 5.00 -1.44
C GLN A 44 -3.54 3.56 -1.95
N ILE A 45 -2.74 3.19 -2.96
CA ILE A 45 -2.69 1.83 -3.51
C ILE A 45 -2.25 0.84 -2.43
N LEU A 46 -1.19 1.16 -1.67
CA LEU A 46 -0.71 0.32 -0.57
C LEU A 46 -1.77 0.15 0.53
N THR A 47 -2.52 1.21 0.84
CA THR A 47 -3.59 1.15 1.83
C THR A 47 -4.71 0.22 1.38
N ASN A 48 -5.10 0.27 0.12
CA ASN A 48 -6.10 -0.64 -0.44
C ASN A 48 -5.58 -2.08 -0.47
N ALA A 49 -4.33 -2.30 -0.86
CA ALA A 49 -3.71 -3.62 -0.87
C ALA A 49 -3.60 -4.21 0.56
N ALA A 50 -3.24 -3.39 1.56
CA ALA A 50 -3.19 -3.82 2.95
C ALA A 50 -4.57 -4.22 3.49
N ARG A 51 -5.62 -3.46 3.13
CA ARG A 51 -7.01 -3.80 3.52
C ARG A 51 -7.49 -5.09 2.86
N GLU A 52 -7.18 -5.31 1.58
CA GLU A 52 -7.57 -6.53 0.87
C GLU A 52 -6.81 -7.74 1.43
N GLY A 53 -5.51 -7.60 1.70
CA GLY A 53 -4.72 -8.62 2.39
C GLY A 53 -5.26 -8.93 3.79
N ALA A 54 -5.64 -7.91 4.56
CA ALA A 54 -6.23 -8.09 5.88
C ALA A 54 -7.60 -8.78 5.81
N ARG A 55 -8.42 -8.47 4.80
CA ARG A 55 -9.71 -9.13 4.56
C ARG A 55 -9.54 -10.63 4.28
N LEU A 56 -8.54 -10.99 3.46
CA LEU A 56 -8.22 -12.39 3.20
C LEU A 56 -7.71 -13.08 4.48
N ALA A 57 -6.79 -12.44 5.20
CA ALA A 57 -6.26 -12.96 6.46
C ALA A 57 -7.36 -13.18 7.52
N ALA A 58 -8.37 -12.30 7.57
CA ALA A 58 -9.48 -12.44 8.51
C ALA A 58 -10.30 -13.72 8.30
N GLN A 59 -10.35 -14.24 7.10
CA GLN A 59 -11.06 -15.49 6.81
C GLN A 59 -10.33 -16.71 7.39
N GLY A 60 -8.97 -16.69 7.42
CA GLY A 60 -8.12 -17.77 7.94
C GLY A 60 -8.23 -19.10 7.19
N LEU A 61 -9.42 -19.48 6.80
CA LEU A 61 -9.76 -20.72 6.06
C LEU A 61 -10.69 -20.40 4.89
N ILE A 62 -10.47 -21.05 3.76
CA ILE A 62 -11.39 -21.04 2.61
C ILE A 62 -11.92 -22.44 2.43
N ILE A 63 -13.26 -22.58 2.41
CA ILE A 63 -13.94 -23.84 2.15
C ILE A 63 -14.29 -23.91 0.65
N ASN A 64 -13.79 -24.91 -0.04
CA ASN A 64 -14.10 -25.17 -1.44
C ASN A 64 -15.50 -25.75 -1.59
N SER A 65 -16.05 -25.73 -2.81
CA SER A 65 -17.35 -26.31 -3.15
C SER A 65 -17.46 -27.83 -2.85
N THR A 66 -16.32 -28.51 -2.70
CA THR A 66 -16.22 -29.92 -2.30
C THR A 66 -16.15 -30.16 -0.80
N GLY A 67 -16.25 -29.09 0.02
CA GLY A 67 -16.13 -29.18 1.48
C GLY A 67 -14.68 -29.27 2.00
N SER A 68 -13.68 -29.23 1.14
CA SER A 68 -12.28 -29.20 1.52
C SER A 68 -11.88 -27.80 2.00
N SER A 69 -11.19 -27.73 3.14
CA SER A 69 -10.70 -26.46 3.69
C SER A 69 -9.26 -26.20 3.22
N THR A 70 -9.00 -24.98 2.78
CA THR A 70 -7.65 -24.50 2.47
C THR A 70 -7.26 -23.44 3.48
N GLN A 71 -6.12 -23.64 4.16
CA GLN A 71 -5.58 -22.68 5.12
C GLN A 71 -4.96 -21.49 4.41
N ILE A 72 -5.15 -20.30 4.98
CA ILE A 72 -4.56 -19.06 4.48
C ILE A 72 -3.27 -18.80 5.26
N PHE A 73 -2.17 -18.72 4.52
CA PHE A 73 -0.85 -18.37 5.03
C PHE A 73 -0.49 -16.93 4.68
N VAL A 74 0.47 -16.35 5.40
CA VAL A 74 0.98 -15.01 5.09
C VAL A 74 1.76 -15.02 3.77
N ASN A 75 2.75 -15.90 3.66
CA ASN A 75 3.75 -15.86 2.57
C ASN A 75 3.75 -17.11 1.68
N SER A 76 3.04 -18.17 2.04
CA SER A 76 3.06 -19.46 1.33
C SER A 76 1.66 -19.92 0.93
N GLY A 77 1.59 -20.81 -0.07
CA GLY A 77 0.32 -21.33 -0.57
C GLY A 77 -0.38 -20.39 -1.57
N THR A 78 -1.46 -20.92 -2.15
CA THR A 78 -2.37 -20.18 -3.05
C THR A 78 -3.81 -20.50 -2.67
N PRO A 79 -4.59 -19.51 -2.19
CA PRO A 79 -4.23 -18.12 -1.99
C PRO A 79 -3.40 -17.86 -0.72
N SER A 80 -2.54 -16.81 -0.76
CA SER A 80 -1.83 -16.30 0.41
C SER A 80 -2.07 -14.79 0.54
N VAL A 81 -1.86 -14.25 1.75
CA VAL A 81 -2.00 -12.81 1.99
C VAL A 81 -1.03 -12.03 1.10
N GLN A 82 0.21 -12.50 0.98
CA GLN A 82 1.22 -11.86 0.13
C GLN A 82 0.84 -11.90 -1.36
N SER A 83 0.30 -13.02 -1.86
CA SER A 83 -0.13 -13.10 -3.26
C SER A 83 -1.25 -12.12 -3.55
N MET A 84 -2.26 -12.02 -2.68
CA MET A 84 -3.37 -11.07 -2.82
C MET A 84 -2.90 -9.62 -2.82
N VAL A 85 -1.99 -9.27 -1.90
CA VAL A 85 -1.40 -7.92 -1.82
C VAL A 85 -0.61 -7.61 -3.09
N LYS A 86 0.25 -8.53 -3.55
CA LYS A 86 1.03 -8.38 -4.78
C LYS A 86 0.15 -8.23 -6.02
N ASP A 87 -0.92 -9.00 -6.13
CA ASP A 87 -1.87 -8.92 -7.24
C ASP A 87 -2.62 -7.58 -7.25
N THR A 88 -3.01 -7.08 -6.07
CA THR A 88 -3.67 -5.77 -5.94
C THR A 88 -2.74 -4.63 -6.37
N ILE A 89 -1.47 -4.69 -5.98
CA ILE A 89 -0.44 -3.71 -6.36
C ILE A 89 -0.15 -3.78 -7.87
N ALA A 90 -0.05 -4.99 -8.44
CA ALA A 90 0.18 -5.20 -9.86
C ALA A 90 -0.98 -4.68 -10.73
N ARG A 91 -2.24 -4.91 -10.31
CA ARG A 91 -3.44 -4.36 -10.99
C ARG A 91 -3.45 -2.83 -11.01
N ALA A 92 -2.84 -2.19 -10.02
CA ALA A 92 -2.67 -0.74 -9.99
C ALA A 92 -1.47 -0.25 -10.84
N GLY A 93 -0.77 -1.14 -11.54
CA GLY A 93 0.34 -0.82 -12.43
C GLY A 93 1.67 -0.52 -11.72
N LEU A 94 1.83 -0.97 -10.46
CA LEU A 94 3.07 -0.84 -9.71
C LEU A 94 3.89 -2.14 -9.74
N THR A 95 5.21 -2.00 -9.63
CA THR A 95 6.12 -3.14 -9.45
C THR A 95 5.86 -3.81 -8.10
N ASN A 96 5.69 -5.12 -8.08
CA ASN A 96 5.32 -5.89 -6.89
C ASN A 96 6.43 -6.85 -6.41
N THR A 97 7.64 -6.77 -6.98
CA THR A 97 8.73 -7.74 -6.74
C THR A 97 9.20 -7.73 -5.29
N ASN A 98 9.47 -6.54 -4.73
CA ASN A 98 10.04 -6.38 -3.39
C ASN A 98 8.98 -5.99 -2.33
N VAL A 99 7.73 -6.39 -2.54
CA VAL A 99 6.66 -6.16 -1.56
C VAL A 99 6.82 -7.13 -0.40
N ILE A 100 6.92 -6.59 0.81
CA ILE A 100 7.01 -7.32 2.06
C ILE A 100 5.68 -7.19 2.79
N VAL A 101 5.12 -8.32 3.20
CA VAL A 101 3.89 -8.40 3.99
C VAL A 101 4.19 -9.02 5.33
N ASN A 102 3.88 -8.32 6.41
CA ASN A 102 4.03 -8.78 7.77
C ASN A 102 2.67 -8.91 8.44
N PHE A 103 2.46 -10.01 9.14
CA PHE A 103 1.29 -10.28 9.98
C PHE A 103 1.70 -10.19 11.45
N GLN A 104 0.91 -9.51 12.25
CA GLN A 104 1.15 -9.36 13.68
C GLN A 104 -0.19 -9.37 14.43
N THR A 105 -0.32 -10.21 15.44
CA THR A 105 -1.45 -10.21 16.38
C THR A 105 -1.35 -9.04 17.34
N LEU A 106 -2.49 -8.40 17.59
CA LEU A 106 -2.61 -7.28 18.53
C LEU A 106 -3.25 -7.69 19.86
N THR A 107 -4.09 -8.72 19.86
CA THR A 107 -4.81 -9.22 21.04
C THR A 107 -4.71 -10.74 21.10
N GLY A 108 -4.82 -11.30 22.31
CA GLY A 108 -4.79 -12.75 22.52
C GLY A 108 -3.39 -13.34 22.45
N THR A 109 -3.30 -14.65 22.24
CA THR A 109 -2.04 -15.37 22.10
C THR A 109 -1.39 -15.01 20.76
N PRO A 110 -0.11 -14.58 20.74
CA PRO A 110 0.57 -14.28 19.49
C PRO A 110 0.62 -15.50 18.56
N VAL A 111 0.16 -15.32 17.31
CA VAL A 111 0.25 -16.33 16.25
C VAL A 111 0.96 -15.75 15.04
N THR A 112 1.62 -16.61 14.28
CA THR A 112 2.42 -16.22 13.11
C THR A 112 1.64 -16.29 11.80
N GLU A 113 0.56 -17.05 11.78
CA GLU A 113 -0.24 -17.28 10.57
C GLU A 113 -1.73 -17.00 10.81
N PRO A 114 -2.46 -16.49 9.80
CA PRO A 114 -3.86 -16.12 9.93
C PRO A 114 -4.78 -17.27 10.35
N TYR A 115 -4.57 -18.47 9.84
CA TYR A 115 -5.42 -19.63 10.14
C TYR A 115 -5.31 -20.12 11.59
N LEU A 116 -4.27 -19.70 12.32
CA LEU A 116 -4.07 -20.02 13.75
C LEU A 116 -4.77 -19.00 14.66
N ALA A 117 -5.24 -17.88 14.12
CA ALA A 117 -5.89 -16.85 14.91
C ALA A 117 -7.26 -17.35 15.40
N THR A 118 -7.58 -17.08 16.66
CA THR A 118 -8.89 -17.38 17.22
C THR A 118 -9.92 -16.32 16.83
N LYS A 119 -11.20 -16.70 16.84
CA LYS A 119 -12.31 -15.79 16.56
C LYS A 119 -12.26 -14.54 17.44
N GLY A 120 -12.40 -13.38 16.83
CA GLY A 120 -12.38 -12.11 17.54
C GLY A 120 -10.98 -11.57 17.84
N GLN A 121 -9.92 -12.31 17.56
CA GLN A 121 -8.54 -11.88 17.74
C GLN A 121 -8.20 -10.77 16.74
N GLN A 122 -7.70 -9.65 17.23
CA GLN A 122 -7.25 -8.54 16.37
C GLN A 122 -5.84 -8.77 15.87
N PHE A 123 -5.62 -8.43 14.62
CA PHE A 123 -4.31 -8.50 13.98
C PHE A 123 -4.06 -7.30 13.07
N LEU A 124 -2.81 -7.09 12.75
CA LEU A 124 -2.29 -6.03 11.91
C LEU A 124 -1.57 -6.63 10.71
N ILE A 125 -1.96 -6.23 9.51
CA ILE A 125 -1.21 -6.47 8.28
C ILE A 125 -0.43 -5.19 7.97
N THR A 126 0.88 -5.35 7.81
CA THR A 126 1.78 -4.28 7.39
C THR A 126 2.34 -4.61 6.01
N VAL A 127 2.09 -3.73 5.04
CA VAL A 127 2.61 -3.83 3.68
C VAL A 127 3.67 -2.78 3.48
N THR A 128 4.85 -3.20 3.06
CA THR A 128 6.01 -2.31 2.83
C THR A 128 6.55 -2.53 1.43
N ILE A 129 6.83 -1.42 0.72
CA ILE A 129 7.48 -1.41 -0.59
C ILE A 129 8.65 -0.43 -0.57
N PRO A 130 9.83 -0.78 -1.13
CA PRO A 130 10.92 0.17 -1.31
C PRO A 130 10.49 1.33 -2.21
N TYR A 131 10.83 2.56 -1.82
CA TYR A 131 10.47 3.73 -2.61
C TYR A 131 11.12 3.71 -4.00
N ALA A 132 12.33 3.14 -4.11
CA ALA A 132 13.04 2.99 -5.37
C ALA A 132 12.25 2.22 -6.45
N ASP A 133 11.38 1.28 -6.04
CA ASP A 133 10.59 0.46 -6.98
C ASP A 133 9.38 1.20 -7.56
N VAL A 134 8.96 2.29 -6.93
CA VAL A 134 7.75 3.04 -7.29
C VAL A 134 8.05 4.47 -7.77
N ASN A 135 9.30 4.89 -7.65
CA ASN A 135 9.76 6.19 -8.10
C ASN A 135 9.81 6.23 -9.62
N THR A 136 9.11 7.20 -10.22
CA THR A 136 9.07 7.40 -11.68
C THR A 136 10.07 8.44 -12.13
N ILE A 137 10.42 9.37 -11.26
CA ILE A 137 11.29 10.52 -11.56
C ILE A 137 12.45 10.50 -10.55
N ASN A 138 13.65 10.26 -11.03
CA ASN A 138 14.83 10.00 -10.19
C ASN A 138 15.52 11.30 -9.71
N PHE A 139 14.73 12.33 -9.32
CA PHE A 139 15.28 13.57 -8.80
C PHE A 139 15.69 13.51 -7.33
N ASN A 140 15.28 12.47 -6.60
CA ASN A 140 15.61 12.24 -5.17
C ASN A 140 15.44 13.48 -4.26
N LEU A 141 14.48 14.35 -4.57
CA LEU A 141 14.18 15.50 -3.70
C LEU A 141 13.63 15.02 -2.35
N PHE A 142 12.76 14.01 -2.39
CA PHE A 142 12.19 13.35 -1.21
C PHE A 142 12.40 11.84 -1.37
N SER A 143 13.37 11.28 -0.67
CA SER A 143 13.73 9.88 -0.82
C SER A 143 13.51 9.11 0.49
N PRO A 144 12.24 8.79 0.86
CA PRO A 144 12.02 7.83 1.93
C PRO A 144 12.58 6.47 1.49
N SER A 145 13.17 5.72 2.41
CA SER A 145 13.71 4.39 2.10
C SER A 145 12.61 3.41 1.69
N SER A 146 11.42 3.54 2.26
CA SER A 146 10.27 2.69 1.97
C SER A 146 8.95 3.39 2.27
N LEU A 147 7.90 2.95 1.59
CA LEU A 147 6.51 3.30 1.88
C LEU A 147 5.84 2.13 2.59
N THR A 148 5.13 2.44 3.66
CA THR A 148 4.48 1.44 4.51
C THR A 148 3.01 1.79 4.71
N SER A 149 2.13 0.80 4.59
CA SER A 149 0.73 0.91 4.96
C SER A 149 0.33 -0.20 5.91
N LYS A 150 -0.64 0.10 6.77
CA LYS A 150 -1.10 -0.79 7.83
C LYS A 150 -2.61 -0.93 7.77
N ALA A 151 -3.11 -2.15 7.98
CA ALA A 151 -4.53 -2.42 8.11
C ALA A 151 -4.77 -3.36 9.30
N THR A 152 -5.66 -2.94 10.19
CA THR A 152 -6.10 -3.75 11.34
C THR A 152 -7.42 -4.42 11.01
N MET A 153 -7.54 -5.70 11.35
CA MET A 153 -8.75 -6.50 11.16
C MET A 153 -8.95 -7.45 12.34
N VAL A 154 -10.13 -8.03 12.40
CA VAL A 154 -10.50 -9.04 13.40
C VAL A 154 -10.61 -10.39 12.70
N SER A 155 -10.08 -11.44 13.31
CA SER A 155 -10.18 -12.80 12.81
C SER A 155 -11.65 -13.27 12.84
N LEU A 156 -12.10 -13.80 11.71
CA LEU A 156 -13.42 -14.41 11.52
C LEU A 156 -13.33 -15.95 11.54
N VAL A 157 -12.15 -16.49 11.83
CA VAL A 157 -11.95 -17.94 11.96
C VAL A 157 -12.90 -18.45 13.04
N ASP A 158 -13.85 -19.29 12.64
CA ASP A 158 -14.74 -19.92 13.59
C ASP A 158 -13.99 -21.00 14.37
N ASP A 159 -14.26 -21.08 15.66
CA ASP A 159 -13.85 -22.24 16.45
C ASP A 159 -14.41 -23.50 15.80
N PRO A 160 -13.67 -24.63 15.82
CA PRO A 160 -14.14 -25.85 15.21
C PRO A 160 -15.50 -26.21 15.82
N PHE A 161 -16.55 -26.17 14.97
CA PHE A 161 -17.90 -26.50 15.38
C PHE A 161 -17.96 -28.02 15.68
N THR A 162 -18.02 -28.36 16.94
CA THR A 162 -18.24 -29.76 17.38
C THR A 162 -19.73 -30.01 17.48
N ILE A 163 -20.25 -30.82 16.54
CA ILE A 163 -21.64 -31.28 16.61
C ILE A 163 -21.75 -32.27 17.76
N ASN A 164 -22.58 -31.97 18.73
CA ASN A 164 -23.00 -32.96 19.73
C ASN A 164 -23.91 -33.99 19.06
N THR A 165 -23.38 -35.16 18.75
CA THR A 165 -24.13 -36.26 18.13
C THR A 165 -24.80 -37.18 19.18
N SER A 166 -24.65 -36.90 20.48
CA SER A 166 -25.35 -37.66 21.53
C SER A 166 -26.83 -37.27 21.55
N LEU A 167 -27.68 -38.24 21.23
CA LEU A 167 -29.12 -38.10 21.42
C LEU A 167 -29.43 -38.04 22.93
N PRO A 168 -30.37 -37.17 23.36
CA PRO A 168 -30.84 -37.21 24.73
C PRO A 168 -31.43 -38.59 25.00
N THR A 169 -30.91 -39.31 25.98
CA THR A 169 -31.53 -40.54 26.51
C THR A 169 -32.74 -40.17 27.34
N ASN A 170 -33.91 -40.67 26.95
CA ASN A 170 -35.16 -40.57 27.74
C ASN A 170 -35.05 -41.38 29.00
#